data_f3dde22b498ecb16096aacf3daeb8fcb
#
_entry.id   f3dde22b498ecb16096aacf3daeb8fcb
#
_cell.length_a   1.000
_cell.length_b   1.000
_cell.length_c   1.000
_cell.angle_alpha   90.00
_cell.angle_beta   90.00
_cell.angle_gamma   90.00
#
_symmetry.space_group_name_H-M   'P 1'
#
loop_
_entity.id
_entity.type
_entity.pdbx_description
1 polymer ?
#
loop_
_entity_poly.entity_id
_entity_poly.type
_entity_poly.pdbx_seq_one_letter_code
_entity_poly.pdbx_strand_id
1 'polypeptide(L)'
;MEAALKTSQLESALEAQIAKDLKAYQQRPKRTFIGARTQEYRFASYVEEWREKIEKVGTDNFPEAAKQKKLYGQLQLTVGIKSDGSIESIEMNKSSGHRILDAAAERILQLSAPFKPFPPEIRKDTDVLPITRTWTCTRTEQLTSE
;
A
#
# COMPACT_ATOMS: atom_id res chain seq x y z
N MET A 1 14.67 -16.63 51.63
CA MET A 1 13.68 -17.46 50.90
C MET A 1 12.68 -16.64 50.11
N GLU A 2 12.12 -15.57 50.65
CA GLU A 2 11.19 -14.70 49.89
C GLU A 2 11.79 -14.06 48.64
N ALA A 3 13.06 -13.61 48.74
CA ALA A 3 13.74 -13.02 47.59
C ALA A 3 13.96 -14.01 46.42
N ALA A 4 14.24 -15.28 46.71
CA ALA A 4 14.43 -16.32 45.73
C ALA A 4 13.11 -16.67 45.02
N LEU A 5 11.98 -16.69 45.75
CA LEU A 5 10.65 -16.93 45.20
C LEU A 5 10.21 -15.78 44.27
N LYS A 6 10.47 -14.52 44.66
CA LYS A 6 10.16 -13.35 43.82
C LYS A 6 10.99 -13.36 42.56
N THR A 7 12.23 -13.72 42.59
CA THR A 7 13.10 -13.80 41.42
C THR A 7 12.62 -14.88 40.47
N SER A 8 12.22 -16.05 40.98
CA SER A 8 11.68 -17.14 40.17
C SER A 8 10.37 -16.72 39.49
N GLN A 9 9.49 -16.03 40.20
CA GLN A 9 8.23 -15.51 39.63
C GLN A 9 8.48 -14.47 38.55
N LEU A 10 9.44 -13.57 38.72
CA LEU A 10 9.82 -12.59 37.72
C LEU A 10 10.40 -13.23 36.47
N GLU A 11 11.25 -14.24 36.63
CA GLU A 11 11.81 -14.97 35.50
C GLU A 11 10.72 -15.67 34.70
N SER A 12 9.76 -16.32 35.37
CA SER A 12 8.62 -16.95 34.69
C SER A 12 7.75 -15.94 33.95
N ALA A 13 7.54 -14.76 34.54
CA ALA A 13 6.76 -13.69 33.91
C ALA A 13 7.46 -13.14 32.67
N LEU A 14 8.80 -12.99 32.72
CA LEU A 14 9.59 -12.54 31.59
C LEU A 14 9.59 -13.57 30.46
N GLU A 15 9.73 -14.84 30.76
CA GLU A 15 9.67 -15.91 29.77
C GLU A 15 8.31 -15.94 29.07
N ALA A 16 7.23 -15.79 29.83
CA ALA A 16 5.88 -15.73 29.27
C ALA A 16 5.68 -14.51 28.36
N GLN A 17 6.25 -13.37 28.75
CA GLN A 17 6.18 -12.14 27.94
C GLN A 17 6.97 -12.28 26.64
N ILE A 18 8.15 -12.87 26.69
CA ILE A 18 8.99 -13.11 25.49
C ILE A 18 8.27 -14.05 24.54
N ALA A 19 7.68 -15.12 25.04
CA ALA A 19 6.92 -16.06 24.20
C ALA A 19 5.73 -15.39 23.52
N LYS A 20 5.02 -14.51 24.25
CA LYS A 20 3.89 -13.76 23.73
C LYS A 20 4.34 -12.76 22.64
N ASP A 21 5.42 -12.05 22.88
CA ASP A 21 5.97 -11.09 21.91
C ASP A 21 6.46 -11.79 20.64
N LEU A 22 7.11 -12.93 20.78
CA LEU A 22 7.56 -13.74 19.65
C LEU A 22 6.38 -14.24 18.82
N LYS A 23 5.32 -14.72 19.47
CA LYS A 23 4.12 -15.18 18.79
C LYS A 23 3.44 -14.04 18.04
N ALA A 24 3.32 -12.87 18.65
CA ALA A 24 2.77 -11.68 18.01
C ALA A 24 3.60 -11.29 16.79
N TYR A 25 4.92 -11.32 16.89
CA TYR A 25 5.82 -11.05 15.78
C TYR A 25 5.64 -12.04 14.63
N GLN A 26 5.51 -13.31 14.92
CA GLN A 26 5.32 -14.36 13.92
C GLN A 26 3.95 -14.28 13.24
N GLN A 27 2.95 -13.73 13.91
CA GLN A 27 1.58 -13.59 13.39
C GLN A 27 1.34 -12.26 12.66
N ARG A 28 2.30 -11.34 12.65
CA ARG A 28 2.13 -10.07 11.95
C ARG A 28 2.00 -10.31 10.44
N PRO A 29 1.23 -9.45 9.72
CA PRO A 29 1.08 -9.56 8.27
C PRO A 29 2.42 -9.49 7.56
N LYS A 30 2.60 -10.33 6.56
CA LYS A 30 3.80 -10.35 5.73
C LYS A 30 3.67 -9.29 4.65
N ARG A 31 4.63 -8.37 4.60
CA ARG A 31 4.69 -7.31 3.60
C ARG A 31 5.85 -7.56 2.67
N THR A 32 5.59 -7.43 1.38
CA THR A 32 6.62 -7.52 0.35
C THR A 32 6.70 -6.18 -0.37
N PHE A 33 7.87 -5.54 -0.32
CA PHE A 33 8.10 -4.28 -1.01
C PHE A 33 8.52 -4.52 -2.46
N ILE A 34 7.76 -3.94 -3.39
CA ILE A 34 8.15 -3.87 -4.79
C ILE A 34 8.87 -2.53 -4.98
N GLY A 35 10.18 -2.57 -4.89
CA GLY A 35 11.03 -1.40 -5.15
C GLY A 35 11.94 -1.67 -6.34
N ALA A 36 13.23 -1.47 -6.16
CA ALA A 36 14.24 -1.78 -7.16
C ALA A 36 14.29 -3.26 -7.57
N ARG A 37 13.56 -4.13 -6.85
CA ARG A 37 13.44 -5.57 -7.13
C ARG A 37 12.14 -5.93 -7.83
N THR A 38 11.58 -5.05 -8.62
CA THR A 38 10.40 -5.31 -9.45
C THR A 38 10.60 -6.46 -10.45
N GLN A 39 11.75 -7.09 -10.43
CA GLN A 39 12.12 -8.21 -11.31
C GLN A 39 11.48 -9.53 -10.92
N GLU A 40 10.75 -9.61 -9.81
CA GLU A 40 9.99 -10.80 -9.50
C GLU A 40 8.77 -10.87 -10.43
N TYR A 41 8.83 -11.75 -11.41
CA TYR A 41 7.80 -11.92 -12.43
C TYR A 41 6.40 -12.12 -11.86
N ARG A 42 6.31 -12.73 -10.69
CA ARG A 42 5.03 -12.97 -10.04
C ARG A 42 4.26 -11.69 -9.70
N PHE A 43 4.97 -10.58 -9.47
CA PHE A 43 4.35 -9.29 -9.16
C PHE A 43 4.10 -8.44 -10.39
N ALA A 44 4.92 -8.58 -11.42
CA ALA A 44 4.90 -7.70 -12.59
C ALA A 44 3.52 -7.67 -13.27
N SER A 45 2.92 -8.83 -13.49
CA SER A 45 1.61 -8.94 -14.12
C SER A 45 0.51 -8.30 -13.26
N TYR A 46 0.55 -8.55 -11.96
CA TYR A 46 -0.42 -7.95 -11.02
C TYR A 46 -0.32 -6.43 -10.98
N VAL A 47 0.90 -5.91 -10.89
CA VAL A 47 1.14 -4.46 -10.83
C VAL A 47 0.73 -3.80 -12.14
N GLU A 48 0.95 -4.45 -13.28
CA GLU A 48 0.56 -3.91 -14.59
C GLU A 48 -0.96 -3.81 -14.72
N GLU A 49 -1.70 -4.83 -14.32
CA GLU A 49 -3.17 -4.80 -14.31
C GLU A 49 -3.69 -3.72 -13.36
N TRP A 50 -3.06 -3.59 -12.19
CA TRP A 50 -3.37 -2.55 -11.22
C TRP A 50 -3.15 -1.16 -11.82
N ARG A 51 -2.01 -0.95 -12.49
CA ARG A 51 -1.66 0.32 -13.14
C ARG A 51 -2.66 0.69 -14.22
N GLU A 52 -3.02 -0.26 -15.09
CA GLU A 52 -3.99 -0.04 -16.17
C GLU A 52 -5.36 0.38 -15.61
N LYS A 53 -5.81 -0.29 -14.57
CA LYS A 53 -7.08 0.05 -13.92
C LYS A 53 -7.05 1.45 -13.33
N ILE A 54 -5.98 1.81 -12.64
CA ILE A 54 -5.80 3.13 -12.04
C ILE A 54 -5.78 4.23 -13.11
N GLU A 55 -5.05 4.02 -14.19
CA GLU A 55 -4.97 5.00 -15.28
C GLU A 55 -6.31 5.22 -15.95
N LYS A 56 -7.05 4.15 -16.19
CA LYS A 56 -8.38 4.23 -16.78
C LYS A 56 -9.37 4.96 -15.88
N VAL A 57 -9.46 4.55 -14.62
CA VAL A 57 -10.35 5.19 -13.66
C VAL A 57 -9.97 6.65 -13.44
N GLY A 58 -8.67 6.92 -13.35
CA GLY A 58 -8.16 8.28 -13.17
C GLY A 58 -8.45 9.19 -14.34
N THR A 59 -8.29 8.71 -15.56
CA THR A 59 -8.61 9.49 -16.77
C THR A 59 -10.11 9.75 -16.88
N ASP A 60 -10.93 8.73 -16.64
CA ASP A 60 -12.38 8.86 -16.70
C ASP A 60 -12.96 9.73 -15.61
N ASN A 61 -12.27 9.84 -14.47
CA ASN A 61 -12.68 10.61 -13.30
C ASN A 61 -11.74 11.77 -12.98
N PHE A 62 -11.07 12.31 -13.99
CA PHE A 62 -10.17 13.44 -13.80
C PHE A 62 -10.97 14.61 -13.19
N PRO A 63 -10.49 15.26 -12.10
CA PRO A 63 -11.30 16.23 -11.36
C PRO A 63 -11.64 17.44 -12.22
N GLU A 64 -12.90 17.81 -12.24
CA GLU A 64 -13.41 18.96 -13.01
C GLU A 64 -12.73 20.26 -12.59
N ALA A 65 -12.52 20.43 -11.28
CA ALA A 65 -11.83 21.62 -10.75
C ALA A 65 -10.38 21.73 -11.30
N ALA A 66 -9.70 20.59 -11.46
CA ALA A 66 -8.35 20.58 -12.04
C ALA A 66 -8.37 20.92 -13.53
N LYS A 67 -9.39 20.45 -14.26
CA LYS A 67 -9.59 20.79 -15.68
C LYS A 67 -9.80 22.30 -15.85
N GLN A 68 -10.71 22.88 -15.06
CA GLN A 68 -11.03 24.29 -15.12
C GLN A 68 -9.84 25.19 -14.78
N LYS A 69 -9.07 24.80 -13.77
CA LYS A 69 -7.90 25.54 -13.31
C LYS A 69 -6.64 25.17 -14.09
N LYS A 70 -6.70 24.22 -15.01
CA LYS A 70 -5.57 23.71 -15.77
C LYS A 70 -4.42 23.24 -14.89
N LEU A 71 -4.76 22.53 -13.82
CA LEU A 71 -3.77 21.98 -12.89
C LEU A 71 -3.14 20.72 -13.46
N TYR A 72 -1.83 20.61 -13.29
CA TYR A 72 -1.06 19.43 -13.64
C TYR A 72 0.09 19.29 -12.65
N GLY A 73 0.66 18.10 -12.56
CA GLY A 73 1.77 17.87 -11.64
C GLY A 73 2.00 16.38 -11.41
N GLN A 74 2.96 16.10 -10.55
CA GLN A 74 3.33 14.76 -10.15
C GLN A 74 3.23 14.61 -8.65
N LEU A 75 2.79 13.43 -8.22
CA LEU A 75 2.77 13.05 -6.83
C LEU A 75 3.25 11.61 -6.69
N GLN A 76 3.66 11.21 -5.51
CA GLN A 76 4.06 9.84 -5.24
C GLN A 76 3.24 9.27 -4.09
N LEU A 77 2.65 8.12 -4.33
CA LEU A 77 1.83 7.40 -3.36
C LEU A 77 2.35 6.00 -3.14
N THR A 78 2.22 5.52 -1.90
CA THR A 78 2.38 4.12 -1.57
C THR A 78 1.02 3.58 -1.14
N VAL A 79 0.56 2.54 -1.81
CA VAL A 79 -0.72 1.88 -1.52
C VAL A 79 -0.44 0.48 -1.03
N GLY A 80 -0.94 0.16 0.15
CA GLY A 80 -0.91 -1.21 0.67
C GLY A 80 -2.16 -1.95 0.24
N ILE A 81 -2.01 -3.04 -0.51
CA ILE A 81 -3.12 -3.85 -1.00
C ILE A 81 -3.12 -5.19 -0.29
N LYS A 82 -4.27 -5.58 0.27
CA LYS A 82 -4.46 -6.87 0.92
C LYS A 82 -4.68 -7.98 -0.10
N SER A 83 -4.51 -9.23 0.33
CA SER A 83 -4.65 -10.40 -0.53
C SER A 83 -6.00 -10.53 -1.21
N ASP A 84 -7.05 -9.97 -0.63
CA ASP A 84 -8.40 -9.94 -1.22
C ASP A 84 -8.62 -8.80 -2.21
N GLY A 85 -7.62 -7.95 -2.42
CA GLY A 85 -7.71 -6.79 -3.31
C GLY A 85 -8.17 -5.51 -2.64
N SER A 86 -8.49 -5.52 -1.36
CA SER A 86 -8.89 -4.31 -0.64
C SER A 86 -7.67 -3.46 -0.27
N ILE A 87 -7.90 -2.16 -0.07
CA ILE A 87 -6.84 -1.23 0.32
C ILE A 87 -6.65 -1.29 1.85
N GLU A 88 -5.41 -1.56 2.29
CA GLU A 88 -5.04 -1.46 3.70
C GLU A 88 -4.72 -0.03 4.09
N SER A 89 -3.93 0.66 3.26
CA SER A 89 -3.42 1.99 3.56
C SER A 89 -3.06 2.76 2.31
N ILE A 90 -3.13 4.08 2.41
CA ILE A 90 -2.69 5.01 1.36
C ILE A 90 -1.76 6.01 2.04
N GLU A 91 -0.56 6.15 1.53
CA GLU A 91 0.45 7.06 2.07
C GLU A 91 0.96 7.99 0.98
N MET A 92 0.81 9.30 1.21
CA MET A 92 1.31 10.33 0.30
C MET A 92 2.79 10.59 0.63
N ASN A 93 3.70 10.13 -0.22
CA ASN A 93 5.13 10.32 -0.04
C ASN A 93 5.59 11.69 -0.55
N LYS A 94 4.99 12.13 -1.66
CA LYS A 94 5.30 13.42 -2.26
C LYS A 94 4.02 14.03 -2.84
N SER A 95 3.70 15.24 -2.40
CA SER A 95 2.54 15.99 -2.89
C SER A 95 2.80 16.57 -4.28
N SER A 96 1.74 16.70 -5.07
CA SER A 96 1.78 17.41 -6.36
C SER A 96 1.95 18.92 -6.18
N GLY A 97 1.77 19.44 -4.97
CA GLY A 97 1.69 20.87 -4.72
C GLY A 97 0.27 21.42 -4.89
N HIS A 98 -0.68 20.60 -5.32
CA HIS A 98 -2.07 20.99 -5.52
C HIS A 98 -2.98 20.05 -4.73
N ARG A 99 -3.70 20.60 -3.76
CA ARG A 99 -4.60 19.83 -2.91
C ARG A 99 -5.67 19.09 -3.72
N ILE A 100 -6.15 19.69 -4.79
CA ILE A 100 -7.16 19.10 -5.69
C ILE A 100 -6.63 17.84 -6.34
N LEU A 101 -5.40 17.84 -6.83
CA LEU A 101 -4.78 16.66 -7.44
C LEU A 101 -4.49 15.58 -6.41
N ASP A 102 -3.99 15.96 -5.24
CA ASP A 102 -3.68 15.01 -4.17
C ASP A 102 -4.95 14.30 -3.68
N ALA A 103 -6.02 15.06 -3.45
CA ALA A 103 -7.30 14.50 -3.04
C ALA A 103 -7.92 13.62 -4.13
N ALA A 104 -7.76 14.01 -5.39
CA ALA A 104 -8.25 13.24 -6.52
C ALA A 104 -7.55 11.88 -6.61
N ALA A 105 -6.25 11.83 -6.38
CA ALA A 105 -5.49 10.58 -6.42
C ALA A 105 -6.02 9.58 -5.37
N GLU A 106 -6.26 10.03 -4.15
CA GLU A 106 -6.85 9.19 -3.11
C GLU A 106 -8.24 8.70 -3.49
N ARG A 107 -9.07 9.58 -4.05
CA ARG A 107 -10.41 9.23 -4.49
C ARG A 107 -10.40 8.21 -5.63
N ILE A 108 -9.49 8.36 -6.58
CA ILE A 108 -9.32 7.42 -7.69
C ILE A 108 -8.96 6.04 -7.18
N LEU A 109 -8.07 5.94 -6.19
CA LEU A 109 -7.74 4.68 -5.54
C LEU A 109 -8.96 4.04 -4.91
N GLN A 110 -9.76 4.79 -4.18
CA GLN A 110 -10.98 4.31 -3.55
C GLN A 110 -12.03 3.86 -4.58
N LEU A 111 -12.17 4.59 -5.68
CA LEU A 111 -13.08 4.23 -6.77
C LEU A 111 -12.61 2.97 -7.52
N SER A 112 -11.32 2.75 -7.59
CA SER A 112 -10.74 1.59 -8.26
C SER A 112 -10.81 0.31 -7.43
N ALA A 113 -10.90 0.44 -6.11
CA ALA A 113 -10.99 -0.70 -5.20
C ALA A 113 -12.39 -1.33 -5.24
N PRO A 114 -12.55 -2.64 -4.97
CA PRO A 114 -11.44 -3.56 -4.72
C PRO A 114 -10.70 -3.92 -6.00
N PHE A 115 -9.40 -4.18 -5.83
CA PHE A 115 -8.59 -4.68 -6.93
C PHE A 115 -8.73 -6.19 -7.04
N LYS A 116 -8.10 -6.77 -8.06
CA LYS A 116 -8.11 -8.21 -8.22
C LYS A 116 -7.43 -8.89 -7.03
N PRO A 117 -7.99 -9.99 -6.47
CA PRO A 117 -7.31 -10.74 -5.43
C PRO A 117 -5.96 -11.25 -5.90
N PHE A 118 -5.03 -11.43 -4.96
CA PHE A 118 -3.72 -11.94 -5.31
C PHE A 118 -3.83 -13.34 -5.90
N PRO A 119 -3.08 -13.65 -6.99
CA PRO A 119 -2.98 -15.03 -7.45
C PRO A 119 -2.27 -15.88 -6.39
N PRO A 120 -2.45 -17.22 -6.43
CA PRO A 120 -1.86 -18.10 -5.42
C PRO A 120 -0.35 -17.94 -5.25
N GLU A 121 0.36 -17.61 -6.31
CA GLU A 121 1.81 -17.42 -6.31
C GLU A 121 2.25 -16.25 -5.44
N ILE A 122 1.42 -15.21 -5.33
CA ILE A 122 1.68 -14.06 -4.47
C ILE A 122 1.10 -14.32 -3.08
N ARG A 123 -0.10 -14.87 -3.02
CA ARG A 123 -0.84 -15.09 -1.77
C ARG A 123 -0.13 -16.00 -0.79
N LYS A 124 0.65 -16.95 -1.28
CA LYS A 124 1.36 -17.94 -0.44
C LYS A 124 2.32 -17.32 0.57
N ASP A 125 2.90 -16.16 0.27
CA ASP A 125 3.91 -15.52 1.13
C ASP A 125 3.70 -14.01 1.33
N THR A 126 2.61 -13.45 0.81
CA THR A 126 2.36 -12.01 0.86
C THR A 126 0.93 -11.75 1.32
N ASP A 127 0.78 -11.12 2.48
CA ASP A 127 -0.52 -10.71 3.01
C ASP A 127 -0.89 -9.30 2.59
N VAL A 128 0.11 -8.41 2.50
CA VAL A 128 -0.04 -7.02 2.08
C VAL A 128 1.05 -6.68 1.09
N LEU A 129 0.68 -6.10 -0.03
CA LEU A 129 1.59 -5.68 -1.08
C LEU A 129 1.62 -4.15 -1.15
N PRO A 130 2.70 -3.50 -0.67
CA PRO A 130 2.86 -2.07 -0.86
C PRO A 130 3.34 -1.77 -2.27
N ILE A 131 2.62 -0.90 -2.97
CA ILE A 131 2.98 -0.45 -4.32
C ILE A 131 3.25 1.04 -4.28
N THR A 132 4.48 1.44 -4.60
CA THR A 132 4.88 2.85 -4.67
C THR A 132 4.98 3.25 -6.14
N ARG A 133 4.24 4.28 -6.53
CA ARG A 133 4.22 4.77 -7.90
C ARG A 133 4.18 6.29 -7.94
N THR A 134 4.77 6.84 -9.00
CA THR A 134 4.67 8.25 -9.31
C THR A 134 3.48 8.46 -10.24
N TRP A 135 2.55 9.29 -9.83
CA TRP A 135 1.35 9.62 -10.59
C TRP A 135 1.55 10.97 -11.27
N THR A 136 1.34 11.00 -12.57
CA THR A 136 1.47 12.21 -13.36
C THR A 136 0.10 12.61 -13.89
N CYS A 137 -0.35 13.82 -13.52
CA CYS A 137 -1.54 14.43 -14.08
C CYS A 137 -1.08 15.35 -15.22
N THR A 138 -1.40 14.99 -16.45
CA THR A 138 -0.93 15.70 -17.63
C THR A 138 -1.81 16.88 -17.99
N ARG A 139 -1.29 17.77 -18.83
CA ARG A 139 -2.04 18.91 -19.36
C ARG A 139 -3.20 18.48 -20.28
N THR A 140 -3.17 17.25 -20.77
CA THR A 140 -4.23 16.70 -21.62
C THR A 140 -5.31 15.99 -20.80
N GLU A 141 -5.37 16.24 -19.49
CA GLU A 141 -6.37 15.70 -18.59
C GLU A 141 -6.34 14.16 -18.48
N GLN A 142 -5.13 13.62 -18.56
CA GLN A 142 -4.87 12.20 -18.42
C GLN A 142 -4.06 11.91 -17.16
N LEU A 143 -4.28 10.75 -16.59
CA LEU A 143 -3.52 10.28 -15.45
C LEU A 143 -2.66 9.10 -15.89
N THR A 144 -1.36 9.17 -15.62
CA THR A 144 -0.44 8.07 -15.81
C THR A 144 0.19 7.68 -14.48
N SER A 145 0.50 6.40 -14.31
CA SER A 145 1.11 5.88 -13.08
C SER A 145 2.35 5.05 -13.43
N GLU A 146 3.49 5.46 -12.91
CA GLU A 146 4.78 4.81 -13.16
C GLU A 146 5.49 4.39 -11.88
#